data_8012129119e84ada9cf0caebcb6063a6
#
_entry.id   8012129119e84ada9cf0caebcb6063a6
#
_cell.length_a   1.000
_cell.length_b   1.000
_cell.length_c   1.000
_cell.angle_alpha   90.00
_cell.angle_beta   90.00
_cell.angle_gamma   90.00
#
_symmetry.space_group_name_H-M   'P 1'
#
loop_
_entity.id
_entity.type
_entity.pdbx_description
1 polymer ?
#
loop_
_entity_poly.entity_id
_entity_poly.type
_entity_poly.pdbx_seq_one_letter_code
_entity_poly.pdbx_strand_id
1 'polypeptide(L)'
;MSEKNTNTTLVRRVNKLLESRVEHDKDTLEALKELSTFFTENTLSSRRNLRSKIERRSLAINEDFLSAFREVKSSLDDIYQDVLAMNTAVQCMTNRLQATKTQTSQLIDQTAKLQNKSQTLSMQQEVANAFIKNFQLTSSEQSILHGSSKESPITEEFFSVVNRVQEIHSSCRILMQSGYQTLGLDIMQRMTLLQEAALERLYRWTQNQCKHIENERLAPLLIKAMNKLQDRPVLFKYILDEYCAARRTALVGSFIDALTLGEGYGSTPNPIEMHANDPKRYIGDMLAWLHQVIPVEKENILTLVKGCNKTDVSDQIKQSLSNITEGLCHPLKSRIENVISMDAPAAILYSVTTLLRFYQMIIQQVIPDSILDSTLKDLLILSEKSFLSRLQKQTRIALGERAEPPGNDLVPAPSVSRLLSLLNEILSVASIAEDREKDMLQIVSCIIDPLLQEVNETASRLPTVDMAVYLLNCMHQIQSTLALYEYMDQRLERLQAQSDAQIDTLTSEQASSLVAHLNLGPIYTILQGHEQGPLSSIPGMDPLSVKEFTNKLEAFLVMPDVLLLPQISLLQSSNHRSVTQKRSFEVIGAIYKQLYEACHNPKNLYQNPNSLFSRTPEDLLRTLISV
;
A
#
# COMPACT_ATOMS: atom_id res chain seq x y z
N MET A 1 48.44 -27.27 50.07
CA MET A 1 47.89 -28.59 49.64
C MET A 1 46.36 -28.59 49.70
N SER A 2 45.68 -27.69 49.03
CA SER A 2 44.19 -27.63 49.10
C SER A 2 43.51 -27.26 47.76
N GLU A 3 44.22 -27.27 46.64
CA GLU A 3 43.61 -26.92 45.34
C GLU A 3 43.53 -28.09 44.33
N LYS A 4 44.04 -29.29 44.69
CA LYS A 4 43.98 -30.45 43.77
C LYS A 4 42.75 -31.36 43.94
N ASN A 5 41.96 -31.16 45.04
CA ASN A 5 40.80 -32.06 45.28
C ASN A 5 39.45 -31.56 44.70
N THR A 6 39.34 -30.30 44.35
CA THR A 6 38.09 -29.77 43.77
C THR A 6 37.98 -30.04 42.28
N ASN A 7 39.11 -30.08 41.58
CA ASN A 7 39.10 -30.35 40.12
C ASN A 7 38.78 -31.83 39.80
N THR A 8 39.15 -32.76 40.66
CA THR A 8 38.85 -34.19 40.44
C THR A 8 37.38 -34.53 40.64
N THR A 9 36.70 -33.83 41.55
CA THR A 9 35.26 -34.00 41.77
C THR A 9 34.41 -33.35 40.70
N LEU A 10 34.86 -32.23 40.17
CA LEU A 10 34.22 -31.58 39.02
C LEU A 10 34.39 -32.38 37.73
N VAL A 11 35.61 -32.88 37.47
CA VAL A 11 35.88 -33.74 36.32
C VAL A 11 35.12 -35.06 36.38
N ARG A 12 34.99 -35.67 37.60
CA ARG A 12 34.13 -36.85 37.77
C ARG A 12 32.64 -36.54 37.58
N ARG A 13 32.18 -35.37 38.02
CA ARG A 13 30.79 -34.97 37.75
C ARG A 13 30.53 -34.66 36.30
N VAL A 14 31.47 -33.99 35.61
CA VAL A 14 31.39 -33.71 34.18
C VAL A 14 31.48 -35.00 33.37
N ASN A 15 32.40 -35.92 33.71
CA ASN A 15 32.47 -37.20 33.03
C ASN A 15 31.25 -38.07 33.30
N LYS A 16 30.67 -38.03 34.51
CA LYS A 16 29.41 -38.72 34.82
C LYS A 16 28.20 -38.13 34.08
N LEU A 17 28.24 -36.84 33.76
CA LEU A 17 27.23 -36.16 32.90
C LEU A 17 27.47 -36.45 31.40
N LEU A 18 28.72 -36.61 30.99
CA LEU A 18 29.06 -36.98 29.59
C LEU A 18 28.89 -38.47 29.34
N GLU A 19 29.01 -39.34 30.35
CA GLU A 19 28.74 -40.79 30.29
C GLU A 19 27.25 -41.10 30.31
N SER A 20 26.41 -40.20 30.83
CA SER A 20 24.96 -40.34 30.64
C SER A 20 24.60 -40.01 29.18
N ARG A 21 24.63 -41.06 28.35
CA ARG A 21 24.16 -40.97 26.96
C ARG A 21 22.65 -40.74 26.95
N VAL A 22 22.28 -39.50 27.27
CA VAL A 22 20.88 -39.05 27.25
C VAL A 22 20.27 -39.18 25.85
N GLU A 23 21.15 -39.28 24.82
CA GLU A 23 20.74 -39.40 23.43
C GLU A 23 20.21 -40.77 23.04
N HIS A 24 20.44 -41.80 23.87
CA HIS A 24 20.01 -43.20 23.59
C HIS A 24 19.01 -43.73 24.63
N ASP A 25 18.68 -42.94 25.63
CA ASP A 25 17.64 -43.30 26.57
C ASP A 25 16.27 -43.06 25.96
N LYS A 26 15.58 -44.16 25.69
CA LYS A 26 14.28 -44.18 25.02
C LYS A 26 13.24 -43.37 25.76
N ASP A 27 13.29 -43.39 27.11
CA ASP A 27 12.36 -42.68 27.98
C ASP A 27 12.63 -41.19 27.99
N THR A 28 13.90 -40.75 27.91
CA THR A 28 14.26 -39.34 27.79
C THR A 28 13.95 -38.77 26.41
N LEU A 29 14.11 -39.53 25.33
CA LEU A 29 13.71 -39.10 23.98
C LEU A 29 12.20 -38.98 23.86
N GLU A 30 11.45 -39.90 24.46
CA GLU A 30 9.99 -39.86 24.47
C GLU A 30 9.47 -38.66 25.31
N ALA A 31 10.10 -38.40 26.47
CA ALA A 31 9.82 -37.23 27.29
C ALA A 31 10.15 -35.93 26.54
N LEU A 32 11.26 -35.84 25.80
CA LEU A 32 11.60 -34.70 24.96
C LEU A 32 10.65 -34.50 23.80
N LYS A 33 10.18 -35.60 23.19
CA LYS A 33 9.17 -35.56 22.12
C LYS A 33 7.85 -34.99 22.65
N GLU A 34 7.40 -35.46 23.81
CA GLU A 34 6.21 -34.93 24.46
C GLU A 34 6.40 -33.46 24.88
N LEU A 35 7.57 -33.10 25.36
CA LEU A 35 7.89 -31.73 25.73
C LEU A 35 7.87 -30.79 24.52
N SER A 36 8.31 -31.26 23.36
CA SER A 36 8.31 -30.49 22.12
C SER A 36 6.92 -30.11 21.63
N THR A 37 5.89 -30.83 22.04
CA THR A 37 4.50 -30.55 21.61
C THR A 37 3.93 -29.26 22.22
N PHE A 38 4.46 -28.79 23.34
CA PHE A 38 3.94 -27.61 24.04
C PHE A 38 5.02 -26.60 24.47
N PHE A 39 6.27 -26.89 24.20
CA PHE A 39 7.40 -25.99 24.46
C PHE A 39 7.99 -25.51 23.13
N THR A 40 7.30 -24.58 22.50
CA THR A 40 7.65 -24.07 21.16
C THR A 40 8.65 -22.91 21.21
N GLU A 41 8.69 -22.16 22.31
CA GLU A 41 9.57 -21.00 22.44
C GLU A 41 10.47 -21.14 23.67
N ASN A 42 11.78 -21.02 23.46
CA ASN A 42 12.79 -21.15 24.50
C ASN A 42 13.15 -19.79 25.12
N THR A 43 12.16 -19.11 25.71
CA THR A 43 12.37 -17.84 26.43
C THR A 43 12.62 -18.08 27.93
N LEU A 44 13.20 -17.08 28.59
CA LEU A 44 13.44 -17.14 30.05
C LEU A 44 12.14 -17.30 30.85
N SER A 45 11.06 -16.68 30.39
CA SER A 45 9.73 -16.81 31.01
C SER A 45 9.15 -18.21 30.77
N SER A 46 9.33 -18.77 29.58
CA SER A 46 8.90 -20.13 29.27
C SER A 46 9.61 -21.18 30.09
N ARG A 47 10.92 -21.01 30.32
CA ARG A 47 11.71 -21.91 31.18
C ARG A 47 11.29 -21.84 32.65
N ARG A 48 10.98 -20.65 33.18
CA ARG A 48 10.50 -20.49 34.58
C ARG A 48 9.14 -21.16 34.78
N ASN A 49 8.29 -21.10 33.76
CA ASN A 49 6.93 -21.64 33.84
C ASN A 49 6.82 -23.09 33.32
N LEU A 50 7.94 -23.68 32.88
CA LEU A 50 7.92 -25.02 32.28
C LEU A 50 7.39 -26.08 33.23
N ARG A 51 7.88 -26.04 34.48
CA ARG A 51 7.43 -26.99 35.53
C ARG A 51 5.92 -26.89 35.77
N SER A 52 5.42 -25.66 35.90
CA SER A 52 3.98 -25.43 36.08
C SER A 52 3.14 -25.85 34.86
N LYS A 53 3.70 -25.71 33.65
CA LYS A 53 3.01 -26.19 32.41
C LYS A 53 2.98 -27.70 32.34
N ILE A 54 4.07 -28.39 32.74
CA ILE A 54 4.13 -29.87 32.78
C ILE A 54 3.16 -30.37 33.85
N GLU A 55 3.17 -29.77 35.04
CA GLU A 55 2.27 -30.14 36.14
C GLU A 55 0.79 -29.94 35.74
N ARG A 56 0.45 -28.82 35.10
CA ARG A 56 -0.93 -28.58 34.58
C ARG A 56 -1.34 -29.59 33.55
N ARG A 57 -0.44 -29.96 32.63
CA ARG A 57 -0.74 -30.95 31.59
C ARG A 57 -0.89 -32.36 32.18
N SER A 58 -0.03 -32.71 33.16
CA SER A 58 -0.18 -33.94 33.90
C SER A 58 -1.49 -34.00 34.70
N LEU A 59 -1.87 -32.88 35.33
CA LEU A 59 -3.17 -32.78 36.01
C LEU A 59 -4.34 -32.89 35.04
N ALA A 60 -4.28 -32.23 33.89
CA ALA A 60 -5.32 -32.34 32.86
C ALA A 60 -5.46 -33.79 32.33
N ILE A 61 -4.34 -34.47 32.05
CA ILE A 61 -4.38 -35.88 31.60
C ILE A 61 -4.95 -36.77 32.72
N ASN A 62 -4.59 -36.51 33.96
CA ASN A 62 -5.14 -37.26 35.09
C ASN A 62 -6.62 -36.95 35.32
N GLU A 63 -7.07 -35.70 35.08
CA GLU A 63 -8.50 -35.34 35.15
C GLU A 63 -9.28 -36.03 34.05
N ASP A 64 -8.77 -36.02 32.79
CA ASP A 64 -9.39 -36.72 31.68
C ASP A 64 -9.46 -38.24 31.95
N PHE A 65 -8.38 -38.82 32.48
CA PHE A 65 -8.34 -40.23 32.86
C PHE A 65 -9.31 -40.56 33.99
N LEU A 66 -9.35 -39.66 35.03
CA LEU A 66 -10.32 -39.83 36.12
C LEU A 66 -11.77 -39.64 35.67
N SER A 67 -12.00 -38.73 34.69
CA SER A 67 -13.34 -38.57 34.16
C SER A 67 -13.79 -39.78 33.35
N ALA A 68 -12.90 -40.32 32.52
CA ALA A 68 -13.17 -41.58 31.79
C ALA A 68 -13.36 -42.79 32.71
N PHE A 69 -12.56 -42.86 33.80
CA PHE A 69 -12.73 -43.92 34.80
C PHE A 69 -14.03 -43.77 35.59
N ARG A 70 -14.46 -42.52 35.86
CA ARG A 70 -15.76 -42.28 36.53
C ARG A 70 -16.93 -42.72 35.64
N GLU A 71 -16.82 -42.44 34.36
CA GLU A 71 -17.83 -42.83 33.38
C GLU A 71 -17.94 -44.36 33.27
N VAL A 72 -16.79 -45.03 33.19
CA VAL A 72 -16.75 -46.51 33.18
C VAL A 72 -17.28 -47.07 34.49
N LYS A 73 -16.90 -46.44 35.65
CA LYS A 73 -17.42 -46.88 36.95
C LYS A 73 -18.92 -46.71 37.04
N SER A 74 -19.45 -45.55 36.61
CA SER A 74 -20.88 -45.29 36.60
C SER A 74 -21.64 -46.32 35.76
N SER A 75 -21.11 -46.62 34.56
CA SER A 75 -21.72 -47.61 33.66
C SER A 75 -21.67 -49.05 34.27
N LEU A 76 -20.61 -49.36 35.01
CA LEU A 76 -20.49 -50.65 35.71
C LEU A 76 -21.45 -50.74 36.93
N ASP A 77 -21.60 -49.65 37.66
CA ASP A 77 -22.53 -49.58 38.81
C ASP A 77 -23.98 -49.69 38.33
N ASP A 78 -24.31 -49.03 37.20
CA ASP A 78 -25.64 -49.16 36.56
C ASP A 78 -25.90 -50.61 36.10
N ILE A 79 -24.96 -51.26 35.44
CA ILE A 79 -25.05 -52.66 35.04
C ILE A 79 -25.20 -53.56 36.28
N TYR A 80 -24.46 -53.25 37.34
CA TYR A 80 -24.55 -54.05 38.55
C TYR A 80 -25.90 -53.92 39.25
N GLN A 81 -26.44 -52.71 39.29
CA GLN A 81 -27.81 -52.43 39.81
C GLN A 81 -28.87 -53.14 38.96
N ASP A 82 -28.73 -53.09 37.65
CA ASP A 82 -29.64 -53.77 36.73
C ASP A 82 -29.60 -55.30 36.87
N VAL A 83 -28.40 -55.87 37.05
CA VAL A 83 -28.24 -57.33 37.31
C VAL A 83 -28.84 -57.75 38.66
N LEU A 84 -28.67 -56.91 39.71
CA LEU A 84 -29.29 -57.16 41.01
C LEU A 84 -30.85 -57.09 40.94
N ALA A 85 -31.35 -56.06 40.26
CA ALA A 85 -32.79 -55.89 40.04
C ALA A 85 -33.36 -57.05 39.25
N MET A 86 -32.64 -57.53 38.22
CA MET A 86 -33.03 -58.66 37.43
C MET A 86 -33.06 -59.96 38.22
N ASN A 87 -32.05 -60.20 39.09
CA ASN A 87 -31.96 -61.39 39.95
C ASN A 87 -33.09 -61.43 40.99
N THR A 88 -33.40 -60.26 41.60
CA THR A 88 -34.52 -60.16 42.57
C THR A 88 -35.86 -60.31 41.86
N ALA A 89 -36.02 -59.76 40.65
CA ALA A 89 -37.22 -59.92 39.85
C ALA A 89 -37.44 -61.38 39.44
N VAL A 90 -36.36 -62.10 39.05
CA VAL A 90 -36.41 -63.53 38.67
C VAL A 90 -36.76 -64.40 39.90
N GLN A 91 -36.21 -64.14 41.07
CA GLN A 91 -36.60 -64.89 42.29
C GLN A 91 -38.07 -64.62 42.68
N CYS A 92 -38.53 -63.38 42.57
CA CYS A 92 -39.90 -63.08 42.88
C CYS A 92 -40.90 -63.71 41.86
N MET A 93 -40.51 -63.75 40.60
CA MET A 93 -41.30 -64.46 39.55
C MET A 93 -41.33 -65.99 39.81
N THR A 94 -40.19 -66.58 40.14
CA THR A 94 -40.12 -68.04 40.41
C THR A 94 -40.99 -68.44 41.56
N ASN A 95 -40.93 -67.67 42.66
CA ASN A 95 -41.78 -67.91 43.83
C ASN A 95 -43.26 -67.71 43.57
N ARG A 96 -43.61 -66.70 42.82
CA ARG A 96 -45.01 -66.44 42.41
C ARG A 96 -45.54 -67.48 41.39
N LEU A 97 -44.68 -67.87 40.44
CA LEU A 97 -45.05 -68.91 39.49
C LEU A 97 -45.28 -70.26 40.14
N GLN A 98 -44.51 -70.62 41.17
CA GLN A 98 -44.69 -71.82 41.92
C GLN A 98 -45.97 -71.78 42.78
N ALA A 99 -46.35 -70.63 43.32
CA ALA A 99 -47.55 -70.46 44.15
C ALA A 99 -48.83 -70.40 43.33
N THR A 100 -48.76 -69.81 42.13
CA THR A 100 -49.96 -69.63 41.28
C THR A 100 -50.23 -70.75 40.28
N LYS A 101 -49.22 -71.64 40.02
CA LYS A 101 -49.35 -72.78 39.05
C LYS A 101 -50.40 -73.79 39.45
N THR A 102 -50.81 -73.78 40.72
CA THR A 102 -51.79 -74.77 41.28
C THR A 102 -53.21 -74.23 41.33
N GLN A 103 -53.50 -72.96 41.22
CA GLN A 103 -54.87 -72.49 41.47
C GLN A 103 -55.62 -71.74 40.36
N THR A 104 -54.93 -71.32 39.25
CA THR A 104 -55.65 -70.47 38.27
C THR A 104 -55.15 -70.48 36.85
N SER A 105 -55.05 -71.68 36.18
CA SER A 105 -54.60 -71.73 34.77
C SER A 105 -55.45 -70.92 33.79
N GLN A 106 -56.75 -70.76 34.06
CA GLN A 106 -57.62 -69.93 33.23
C GLN A 106 -57.51 -68.42 33.47
N LEU A 107 -57.18 -67.98 34.71
CA LEU A 107 -56.98 -66.58 35.07
C LEU A 107 -55.58 -66.10 34.55
N ILE A 108 -54.60 -67.00 34.56
CA ILE A 108 -53.26 -66.68 34.01
C ILE A 108 -53.34 -66.44 32.50
N ASP A 109 -54.14 -67.23 31.79
CA ASP A 109 -54.32 -67.06 30.34
C ASP A 109 -55.08 -65.77 29.99
N GLN A 110 -56.09 -65.42 30.80
CA GLN A 110 -56.84 -64.16 30.63
C GLN A 110 -56.01 -62.93 31.05
N THR A 111 -55.26 -63.01 32.16
CA THR A 111 -54.35 -61.92 32.57
C THR A 111 -53.17 -61.77 31.63
N ALA A 112 -52.59 -62.85 31.11
CA ALA A 112 -51.54 -62.79 30.09
C ALA A 112 -52.07 -62.17 28.77
N LYS A 113 -53.31 -62.51 28.36
CA LYS A 113 -53.96 -61.89 27.21
C LYS A 113 -54.24 -60.37 27.43
N LEU A 114 -54.72 -60.02 28.64
CA LEU A 114 -54.96 -58.63 29.00
C LEU A 114 -53.65 -57.84 29.17
N GLN A 115 -52.61 -58.44 29.75
CA GLN A 115 -51.31 -57.83 29.93
C GLN A 115 -50.61 -57.60 28.59
N ASN A 116 -50.64 -58.65 27.68
CA ASN A 116 -50.16 -58.48 26.32
C ASN A 116 -50.94 -57.41 25.55
N LYS A 117 -52.27 -57.34 25.76
CA LYS A 117 -53.08 -56.32 25.14
C LYS A 117 -52.82 -54.91 25.74
N SER A 118 -52.55 -54.81 27.05
CA SER A 118 -52.14 -53.57 27.72
C SER A 118 -50.75 -53.13 27.29
N GLN A 119 -49.80 -54.08 27.17
CA GLN A 119 -48.45 -53.76 26.66
C GLN A 119 -48.46 -53.34 25.21
N THR A 120 -49.27 -54.02 24.37
CA THR A 120 -49.42 -53.61 22.95
C THR A 120 -50.06 -52.22 22.84
N LEU A 121 -51.07 -51.94 23.67
CA LEU A 121 -51.71 -50.60 23.71
C LEU A 121 -50.76 -49.53 24.26
N SER A 122 -49.96 -49.84 25.29
CA SER A 122 -48.93 -48.95 25.81
C SER A 122 -47.87 -48.66 24.77
N MET A 123 -47.36 -49.69 24.09
CA MET A 123 -46.40 -49.52 22.98
C MET A 123 -47.04 -48.74 21.82
N GLN A 124 -48.32 -49.00 21.48
CA GLN A 124 -49.01 -48.24 20.46
C GLN A 124 -49.19 -46.79 20.87
N GLN A 125 -49.48 -46.50 22.16
CA GLN A 125 -49.55 -45.15 22.69
C GLN A 125 -48.21 -44.43 22.68
N GLU A 126 -47.12 -45.12 23.05
CA GLU A 126 -45.76 -44.56 22.97
C GLU A 126 -45.36 -44.25 21.55
N VAL A 127 -45.63 -45.17 20.61
CA VAL A 127 -45.36 -44.97 19.18
C VAL A 127 -46.18 -43.80 18.64
N ALA A 128 -47.49 -43.72 19.01
CA ALA A 128 -48.35 -42.63 18.59
C ALA A 128 -47.89 -41.28 19.16
N ASN A 129 -47.54 -41.26 20.44
CA ASN A 129 -47.00 -40.05 21.08
C ASN A 129 -45.65 -39.63 20.46
N ALA A 130 -44.77 -40.59 20.21
CA ALA A 130 -43.49 -40.34 19.51
C ALA A 130 -43.73 -39.83 18.08
N PHE A 131 -44.72 -40.38 17.39
CA PHE A 131 -45.09 -39.94 16.05
C PHE A 131 -45.63 -38.51 16.08
N ILE A 132 -46.60 -38.21 16.98
CA ILE A 132 -47.14 -36.84 17.15
C ILE A 132 -45.99 -35.85 17.48
N LYS A 133 -45.14 -36.23 18.43
CA LYS A 133 -43.99 -35.41 18.82
C LYS A 133 -43.03 -35.15 17.67
N ASN A 134 -42.76 -36.15 16.80
CA ASN A 134 -41.75 -36.04 15.76
C ASN A 134 -42.28 -35.50 14.42
N PHE A 135 -43.62 -35.60 14.16
CA PHE A 135 -44.20 -35.26 12.86
C PHE A 135 -45.33 -34.23 12.92
N GLN A 136 -45.75 -33.78 14.11
CA GLN A 136 -46.72 -32.70 14.27
C GLN A 136 -46.16 -31.53 15.04
N LEU A 137 -46.60 -30.34 14.65
CA LEU A 137 -46.35 -29.12 15.40
C LEU A 137 -47.52 -28.90 16.41
N THR A 138 -47.17 -28.43 17.58
CA THR A 138 -48.14 -28.02 18.60
C THR A 138 -48.92 -26.78 18.13
N SER A 139 -50.12 -26.58 18.66
CA SER A 139 -50.94 -25.40 18.33
C SER A 139 -50.24 -24.07 18.71
N SER A 140 -49.42 -24.09 19.77
CA SER A 140 -48.58 -22.95 20.16
C SER A 140 -47.49 -22.67 19.11
N GLU A 141 -46.82 -23.69 18.61
CA GLU A 141 -45.81 -23.54 17.56
C GLU A 141 -46.40 -23.04 16.23
N GLN A 142 -47.62 -23.56 15.87
CA GLN A 142 -48.33 -23.05 14.69
C GLN A 142 -48.73 -21.59 14.85
N SER A 143 -49.17 -21.18 16.04
CA SER A 143 -49.47 -19.76 16.30
C SER A 143 -48.25 -18.86 16.25
N ILE A 144 -47.10 -19.36 16.67
CA ILE A 144 -45.81 -18.65 16.54
C ILE A 144 -45.42 -18.48 15.07
N LEU A 145 -45.68 -19.48 14.20
CA LEU A 145 -45.37 -19.36 12.76
C LEU A 145 -46.32 -18.39 12.04
N HIS A 146 -47.60 -18.46 12.32
CA HIS A 146 -48.60 -17.58 11.67
C HIS A 146 -48.64 -16.16 12.23
N GLY A 147 -48.32 -16.00 13.54
CA GLY A 147 -48.41 -14.72 14.23
C GLY A 147 -49.85 -14.27 14.47
N SER A 148 -50.09 -13.56 15.55
CA SER A 148 -51.42 -13.01 15.89
C SER A 148 -51.76 -11.74 15.10
N SER A 149 -50.77 -11.05 14.53
CA SER A 149 -50.94 -9.89 13.64
C SER A 149 -49.84 -9.87 12.58
N LYS A 150 -50.06 -9.13 11.48
CA LYS A 150 -49.08 -8.98 10.39
C LYS A 150 -47.75 -8.39 10.85
N GLU A 151 -47.70 -7.74 12.01
CA GLU A 151 -46.52 -7.02 12.54
C GLU A 151 -45.96 -7.62 13.85
N SER A 152 -46.39 -8.85 14.22
CA SER A 152 -45.89 -9.46 15.45
C SER A 152 -44.38 -9.67 15.39
N PRO A 153 -43.61 -9.28 16.44
CA PRO A 153 -42.16 -9.35 16.43
C PRO A 153 -41.67 -10.80 16.30
N ILE A 154 -40.58 -11.00 15.59
CA ILE A 154 -39.92 -12.29 15.49
C ILE A 154 -38.96 -12.45 16.68
N THR A 155 -39.15 -13.56 17.42
CA THR A 155 -38.35 -13.94 18.58
C THR A 155 -37.43 -15.11 18.27
N GLU A 156 -36.56 -15.49 19.20
CA GLU A 156 -35.70 -16.68 19.04
C GLU A 156 -36.52 -17.98 18.95
N GLU A 157 -37.68 -18.01 19.60
CA GLU A 157 -38.61 -19.14 19.53
C GLU A 157 -39.09 -19.40 18.09
N PHE A 158 -39.36 -18.36 17.32
CA PHE A 158 -39.71 -18.49 15.92
C PHE A 158 -38.66 -19.29 15.12
N PHE A 159 -37.37 -18.98 15.32
CA PHE A 159 -36.28 -19.70 14.63
C PHE A 159 -36.17 -21.16 15.08
N SER A 160 -36.43 -21.45 16.36
CA SER A 160 -36.47 -22.82 16.87
C SER A 160 -37.61 -23.63 16.22
N VAL A 161 -38.77 -23.03 16.05
CA VAL A 161 -39.92 -23.67 15.39
C VAL A 161 -39.65 -23.86 13.89
N VAL A 162 -39.05 -22.90 13.20
CA VAL A 162 -38.64 -23.06 11.79
C VAL A 162 -37.62 -24.19 11.62
N ASN A 163 -36.66 -24.33 12.53
CA ASN A 163 -35.74 -25.47 12.52
C ASN A 163 -36.47 -26.80 12.68
N ARG A 164 -37.41 -26.84 13.60
CA ARG A 164 -38.23 -28.05 13.82
C ARG A 164 -39.07 -28.41 12.60
N VAL A 165 -39.65 -27.44 11.88
CA VAL A 165 -40.31 -27.69 10.59
C VAL A 165 -39.36 -28.33 9.59
N GLN A 166 -38.12 -27.88 9.51
CA GLN A 166 -37.10 -28.48 8.63
C GLN A 166 -36.71 -29.89 9.06
N GLU A 167 -36.61 -30.15 10.37
CA GLU A 167 -36.36 -31.49 10.93
C GLU A 167 -37.50 -32.44 10.61
N ILE A 168 -38.77 -32.02 10.79
CA ILE A 168 -39.95 -32.79 10.41
C ILE A 168 -39.92 -33.09 8.91
N HIS A 169 -39.62 -32.10 8.08
CA HIS A 169 -39.56 -32.26 6.63
C HIS A 169 -38.45 -33.26 6.22
N SER A 170 -37.30 -33.26 6.89
CA SER A 170 -36.21 -34.25 6.65
C SER A 170 -36.61 -35.64 7.12
N SER A 171 -37.31 -35.76 8.27
CA SER A 171 -37.79 -37.00 8.82
C SER A 171 -38.89 -37.63 7.95
N CYS A 172 -39.71 -36.79 7.27
CA CYS A 172 -40.71 -37.28 6.30
C CYS A 172 -40.07 -38.04 5.12
N ARG A 173 -38.86 -37.68 4.72
CA ARG A 173 -38.14 -38.44 3.67
C ARG A 173 -37.80 -39.85 4.13
N ILE A 174 -37.44 -40.05 5.38
CA ILE A 174 -37.17 -41.36 5.98
C ILE A 174 -38.49 -42.16 6.06
N LEU A 175 -39.59 -41.50 6.45
CA LEU A 175 -40.93 -42.11 6.52
C LEU A 175 -41.38 -42.61 5.14
N MET A 176 -41.15 -41.86 4.06
CA MET A 176 -41.45 -42.27 2.70
C MET A 176 -40.63 -43.49 2.24
N GLN A 177 -39.34 -43.56 2.64
CA GLN A 177 -38.46 -44.69 2.34
C GLN A 177 -38.86 -45.95 3.09
N SER A 178 -39.53 -45.84 4.25
CA SER A 178 -40.00 -46.94 5.05
C SER A 178 -41.39 -47.50 4.62
N GLY A 179 -41.93 -47.04 3.49
CA GLY A 179 -43.16 -47.57 2.90
C GLY A 179 -44.42 -46.78 3.15
N TYR A 180 -44.42 -45.73 3.99
CA TYR A 180 -45.57 -44.87 4.30
C TYR A 180 -45.66 -43.65 3.39
N GLN A 181 -45.69 -43.85 2.08
CA GLN A 181 -45.56 -42.79 1.08
C GLN A 181 -46.66 -41.74 1.13
N THR A 182 -47.96 -42.15 1.23
CA THR A 182 -49.10 -41.23 1.23
C THR A 182 -49.08 -40.32 2.45
N LEU A 183 -48.82 -40.90 3.63
CA LEU A 183 -48.75 -40.15 4.88
C LEU A 183 -47.58 -39.20 4.91
N GLY A 184 -46.41 -39.68 4.44
CA GLY A 184 -45.22 -38.81 4.35
C GLY A 184 -45.40 -37.64 3.41
N LEU A 185 -46.07 -37.82 2.27
CA LEU A 185 -46.41 -36.75 1.33
C LEU A 185 -47.38 -35.71 1.93
N ASP A 186 -48.42 -36.18 2.63
CA ASP A 186 -49.41 -35.28 3.29
C ASP A 186 -48.73 -34.37 4.33
N ILE A 187 -47.88 -34.96 5.19
CA ILE A 187 -47.17 -34.21 6.22
C ILE A 187 -46.15 -33.26 5.55
N MET A 188 -45.43 -33.73 4.55
CA MET A 188 -44.45 -32.91 3.82
C MET A 188 -45.12 -31.72 3.14
N GLN A 189 -46.29 -31.91 2.50
CA GLN A 189 -47.03 -30.83 1.88
C GLN A 189 -47.49 -29.78 2.91
N ARG A 190 -48.00 -30.20 4.07
CA ARG A 190 -48.37 -29.29 5.17
C ARG A 190 -47.16 -28.53 5.71
N MET A 191 -46.05 -29.21 5.94
CA MET A 191 -44.81 -28.57 6.41
C MET A 191 -44.23 -27.60 5.38
N THR A 192 -44.32 -27.89 4.09
CA THR A 192 -43.90 -26.98 3.02
C THR A 192 -44.74 -25.71 3.02
N LEU A 193 -46.09 -25.82 3.14
CA LEU A 193 -46.96 -24.65 3.23
C LEU A 193 -46.66 -23.78 4.47
N LEU A 194 -46.42 -24.41 5.62
CA LEU A 194 -46.04 -23.70 6.84
C LEU A 194 -44.66 -23.05 6.71
N GLN A 195 -43.72 -23.71 6.08
CA GLN A 195 -42.39 -23.17 5.81
C GLN A 195 -42.44 -21.96 4.89
N GLU A 196 -43.23 -22.01 3.81
CA GLU A 196 -43.41 -20.87 2.90
C GLU A 196 -44.07 -19.69 3.63
N ALA A 197 -45.13 -19.93 4.42
CA ALA A 197 -45.77 -18.87 5.20
C ALA A 197 -44.79 -18.26 6.24
N ALA A 198 -43.98 -19.09 6.89
CA ALA A 198 -42.98 -18.63 7.84
C ALA A 198 -41.86 -17.82 7.16
N LEU A 199 -41.37 -18.26 5.98
CA LEU A 199 -40.38 -17.54 5.20
C LEU A 199 -40.92 -16.21 4.67
N GLU A 200 -42.17 -16.15 4.23
CA GLU A 200 -42.82 -14.90 3.81
C GLU A 200 -42.93 -13.90 4.95
N ARG A 201 -43.30 -14.37 6.13
CA ARG A 201 -43.35 -13.53 7.34
C ARG A 201 -41.97 -13.05 7.74
N LEU A 202 -41.00 -13.94 7.72
CA LEU A 202 -39.60 -13.62 7.99
C LEU A 202 -39.08 -12.58 7.01
N TYR A 203 -39.40 -12.73 5.71
CA TYR A 203 -39.05 -11.78 4.67
C TYR A 203 -39.60 -10.38 4.96
N ARG A 204 -40.89 -10.26 5.23
CA ARG A 204 -41.56 -8.97 5.54
C ARG A 204 -40.95 -8.31 6.78
N TRP A 205 -40.74 -9.10 7.82
CA TRP A 205 -40.09 -8.58 9.04
C TRP A 205 -38.67 -8.10 8.77
N THR A 206 -37.86 -8.90 8.07
CA THR A 206 -36.48 -8.56 7.73
C THR A 206 -36.42 -7.31 6.86
N GLN A 207 -37.30 -7.19 5.87
CA GLN A 207 -37.46 -5.99 5.04
C GLN A 207 -37.77 -4.75 5.89
N ASN A 208 -38.70 -4.87 6.83
CA ASN A 208 -39.03 -3.77 7.72
C ASN A 208 -37.87 -3.38 8.65
N GLN A 209 -37.15 -4.36 9.18
CA GLN A 209 -35.96 -4.11 9.97
C GLN A 209 -34.87 -3.42 9.14
N CYS A 210 -34.62 -3.82 7.89
CA CYS A 210 -33.67 -3.19 7.00
C CYS A 210 -33.98 -1.72 6.70
N LYS A 211 -35.26 -1.33 6.64
CA LYS A 211 -35.70 0.07 6.44
C LYS A 211 -35.38 0.99 7.62
N HIS A 212 -35.36 0.44 8.83
CA HIS A 212 -35.20 1.20 10.07
C HIS A 212 -33.82 0.99 10.73
N ILE A 213 -32.82 0.54 9.98
CA ILE A 213 -31.47 0.41 10.49
C ILE A 213 -30.81 1.80 10.51
N GLU A 214 -31.14 2.57 11.54
CA GLU A 214 -30.47 3.86 11.83
C GLU A 214 -29.21 3.69 12.70
N ASN A 215 -29.07 2.56 13.41
CA ASN A 215 -27.98 2.34 14.36
C ASN A 215 -26.97 1.26 13.93
N GLU A 216 -25.72 1.51 14.28
CA GLU A 216 -24.50 0.79 13.91
C GLU A 216 -24.44 -0.69 14.29
N ARG A 217 -25.34 -1.19 15.12
CA ARG A 217 -25.32 -2.58 15.59
C ARG A 217 -26.42 -3.38 14.94
N LEU A 218 -26.03 -4.27 14.04
CA LEU A 218 -26.92 -5.27 13.46
C LEU A 218 -27.51 -6.15 14.57
N ALA A 219 -28.83 -6.20 14.63
CA ALA A 219 -29.53 -7.05 15.59
C ALA A 219 -29.16 -8.53 15.31
N PRO A 220 -28.78 -9.32 16.32
CA PRO A 220 -28.42 -10.73 16.13
C PRO A 220 -29.51 -11.56 15.49
N LEU A 221 -30.79 -11.16 15.67
CA LEU A 221 -31.96 -11.77 15.03
C LEU A 221 -31.97 -11.54 13.52
N LEU A 222 -31.47 -10.40 13.04
CA LEU A 222 -31.36 -10.09 11.61
C LEU A 222 -30.37 -11.02 10.91
N ILE A 223 -29.23 -11.29 11.56
CA ILE A 223 -28.22 -12.23 11.06
C ILE A 223 -28.79 -13.65 10.96
N LYS A 224 -29.54 -14.08 11.99
CA LYS A 224 -30.24 -15.38 11.97
C LYS A 224 -31.30 -15.44 10.86
N ALA A 225 -32.02 -14.33 10.62
CA ALA A 225 -33.01 -14.23 9.55
C ALA A 225 -32.37 -14.37 8.17
N MET A 226 -31.27 -13.65 7.92
CA MET A 226 -30.51 -13.74 6.66
C MET A 226 -30.00 -15.15 6.42
N ASN A 227 -29.47 -15.81 7.45
CA ASN A 227 -29.02 -17.20 7.36
C ASN A 227 -30.15 -18.18 6.98
N LYS A 228 -31.39 -17.95 7.42
CA LYS A 228 -32.53 -18.78 7.02
C LYS A 228 -33.07 -18.45 5.63
N LEU A 229 -33.00 -17.19 5.22
CA LEU A 229 -33.45 -16.74 3.91
C LEU A 229 -32.52 -17.13 2.75
N GLN A 230 -31.27 -17.54 3.04
CA GLN A 230 -30.37 -18.05 1.99
C GLN A 230 -30.92 -19.26 1.22
N ASP A 231 -31.88 -20.02 1.81
CA ASP A 231 -32.56 -21.13 1.14
C ASP A 231 -33.40 -20.67 -0.06
N ARG A 232 -33.71 -19.37 -0.14
CA ARG A 232 -34.48 -18.71 -1.22
C ARG A 232 -33.65 -17.56 -1.82
N PRO A 233 -32.80 -17.83 -2.80
CA PRO A 233 -31.86 -16.84 -3.35
C PRO A 233 -32.52 -15.54 -3.82
N VAL A 234 -33.73 -15.62 -4.36
CA VAL A 234 -34.47 -14.46 -4.84
C VAL A 234 -34.86 -13.53 -3.68
N LEU A 235 -35.42 -14.09 -2.60
CA LEU A 235 -35.82 -13.32 -1.42
C LEU A 235 -34.60 -12.75 -0.70
N PHE A 236 -33.54 -13.54 -0.61
CA PHE A 236 -32.28 -13.12 -0.04
C PHE A 236 -31.70 -11.89 -0.79
N LYS A 237 -31.71 -11.94 -2.12
CA LYS A 237 -31.23 -10.82 -2.96
C LYS A 237 -32.08 -9.58 -2.74
N TYR A 238 -33.41 -9.68 -2.76
CA TYR A 238 -34.30 -8.52 -2.53
C TYR A 238 -34.08 -7.86 -1.18
N ILE A 239 -33.86 -8.64 -0.11
CA ILE A 239 -33.56 -8.07 1.21
C ILE A 239 -32.20 -7.39 1.21
N LEU A 240 -31.21 -8.02 0.58
CA LEU A 240 -29.88 -7.43 0.49
C LEU A 240 -29.92 -6.10 -0.29
N ASP A 241 -30.69 -6.03 -1.37
CA ASP A 241 -30.88 -4.80 -2.15
C ASP A 241 -31.59 -3.71 -1.31
N GLU A 242 -32.61 -4.08 -0.50
CA GLU A 242 -33.29 -3.16 0.40
C GLU A 242 -32.37 -2.64 1.51
N TYR A 243 -31.56 -3.54 2.10
CA TYR A 243 -30.52 -3.18 3.05
C TYR A 243 -29.53 -2.19 2.43
N CYS A 244 -29.06 -2.47 1.22
CA CYS A 244 -28.15 -1.58 0.49
C CYS A 244 -28.78 -0.21 0.24
N ALA A 245 -30.07 -0.15 -0.12
CA ALA A 245 -30.78 1.11 -0.34
C ALA A 245 -30.90 1.95 0.95
N ALA A 246 -31.24 1.30 2.06
CA ALA A 246 -31.32 1.95 3.37
C ALA A 246 -29.94 2.46 3.82
N ARG A 247 -28.89 1.62 3.72
CA ARG A 247 -27.53 2.02 4.08
C ARG A 247 -26.98 3.11 3.16
N ARG A 248 -27.28 3.06 1.87
CA ARG A 248 -26.93 4.13 0.92
C ARG A 248 -27.49 5.47 1.38
N THR A 249 -28.78 5.51 1.73
CA THR A 249 -29.43 6.74 2.18
C THR A 249 -28.81 7.25 3.48
N ALA A 250 -28.61 6.37 4.46
CA ALA A 250 -27.97 6.71 5.72
C ALA A 250 -26.52 7.21 5.53
N LEU A 251 -25.76 6.55 4.66
CA LEU A 251 -24.36 6.89 4.36
C LEU A 251 -24.24 8.26 3.68
N VAL A 252 -25.14 8.55 2.72
CA VAL A 252 -25.18 9.88 2.08
C VAL A 252 -25.56 10.95 3.09
N GLY A 253 -26.52 10.69 3.98
CA GLY A 253 -26.88 11.58 5.08
C GLY A 253 -25.66 11.87 5.97
N SER A 254 -24.99 10.83 6.45
CA SER A 254 -23.80 10.96 7.29
C SER A 254 -22.65 11.71 6.59
N PHE A 255 -22.52 11.55 5.28
CA PHE A 255 -21.52 12.31 4.51
C PHE A 255 -21.87 13.80 4.44
N ILE A 256 -23.13 14.12 4.20
CA ILE A 256 -23.60 15.51 4.18
C ILE A 256 -23.46 16.14 5.57
N ASP A 257 -23.78 15.40 6.63
CA ASP A 257 -23.64 15.85 8.01
C ASP A 257 -22.15 16.10 8.36
N ALA A 258 -21.24 15.23 7.95
CA ALA A 258 -19.81 15.42 8.09
C ALA A 258 -19.30 16.67 7.33
N LEU A 259 -19.90 16.95 6.17
CA LEU A 259 -19.55 18.15 5.39
C LEU A 259 -20.05 19.44 6.08
N THR A 260 -21.28 19.45 6.60
CA THR A 260 -21.98 20.66 7.00
C THR A 260 -22.04 20.89 8.51
N LEU A 261 -22.18 19.85 9.32
CA LEU A 261 -22.35 19.91 10.77
C LEU A 261 -21.09 19.55 11.55
N GLY A 262 -20.18 18.76 10.94
CA GLY A 262 -18.99 18.26 11.64
C GLY A 262 -19.28 17.08 12.57
N GLU A 263 -20.54 16.61 12.68
CA GLU A 263 -20.93 15.40 13.38
C GLU A 263 -20.95 14.23 12.40
N GLY A 264 -20.12 13.23 12.61
CA GLY A 264 -20.08 12.05 11.76
C GLY A 264 -19.04 11.04 12.22
N TYR A 265 -19.00 9.91 11.54
CA TYR A 265 -17.98 8.87 11.71
C TYR A 265 -16.57 9.45 11.56
N GLY A 266 -15.87 9.62 12.66
CA GLY A 266 -14.51 10.14 12.69
C GLY A 266 -14.39 11.46 13.43
N SER A 267 -13.33 11.59 14.17
CA SER A 267 -13.01 12.63 15.14
C SER A 267 -12.70 14.03 14.57
N THR A 268 -13.39 14.47 13.54
CA THR A 268 -13.27 15.88 13.09
C THR A 268 -14.35 16.71 13.76
N PRO A 269 -14.01 17.54 14.76
CA PRO A 269 -14.98 18.35 15.48
C PRO A 269 -15.56 19.49 14.65
N ASN A 270 -15.04 19.76 13.47
CA ASN A 270 -15.45 20.85 12.59
C ASN A 270 -15.99 20.33 11.25
N PRO A 271 -17.00 20.99 10.67
CA PRO A 271 -17.48 20.71 9.33
C PRO A 271 -16.35 20.73 8.29
N ILE A 272 -16.33 19.74 7.41
CA ILE A 272 -15.30 19.64 6.36
C ILE A 272 -15.35 20.87 5.44
N GLU A 273 -16.55 21.44 5.19
CA GLU A 273 -16.74 22.64 4.35
C GLU A 273 -16.08 23.90 4.92
N MET A 274 -15.77 23.95 6.22
CA MET A 274 -14.98 25.04 6.78
C MET A 274 -13.56 25.14 6.17
N HIS A 275 -13.05 24.03 5.65
CA HIS A 275 -11.74 23.97 5.01
C HIS A 275 -11.79 24.15 3.49
N ALA A 276 -12.92 24.58 2.93
CA ALA A 276 -13.08 24.77 1.48
C ALA A 276 -12.08 25.75 0.85
N ASN A 277 -11.50 26.64 1.65
CA ASN A 277 -10.46 27.58 1.22
C ASN A 277 -9.08 26.90 1.03
N ASP A 278 -8.85 25.72 1.62
CA ASP A 278 -7.65 24.90 1.42
C ASP A 278 -8.02 23.63 0.62
N PRO A 279 -7.83 23.65 -0.71
CA PRO A 279 -8.22 22.53 -1.57
C PRO A 279 -7.63 21.19 -1.16
N LYS A 280 -6.36 21.17 -0.73
CA LYS A 280 -5.66 19.95 -0.32
C LYS A 280 -6.30 19.34 0.94
N ARG A 281 -6.56 20.16 1.94
CA ARG A 281 -7.17 19.74 3.19
C ARG A 281 -8.62 19.33 2.97
N TYR A 282 -9.38 20.13 2.24
CA TYR A 282 -10.80 19.87 1.95
C TYR A 282 -11.02 18.51 1.26
N ILE A 283 -10.24 18.24 0.20
CA ILE A 283 -10.32 16.94 -0.48
C ILE A 283 -9.74 15.82 0.39
N GLY A 284 -8.65 16.09 1.10
CA GLY A 284 -8.05 15.14 2.03
C GLY A 284 -9.02 14.66 3.11
N ASP A 285 -9.74 15.59 3.74
CA ASP A 285 -10.72 15.30 4.79
C ASP A 285 -11.92 14.49 4.24
N MET A 286 -12.43 14.84 3.04
CA MET A 286 -13.48 14.05 2.38
C MET A 286 -13.03 12.62 2.07
N LEU A 287 -11.84 12.44 1.52
CA LEU A 287 -11.32 11.12 1.17
C LEU A 287 -10.93 10.31 2.42
N ALA A 288 -10.42 10.97 3.46
CA ALA A 288 -10.16 10.32 4.75
C ALA A 288 -11.44 9.83 5.42
N TRP A 289 -12.52 10.60 5.34
CA TRP A 289 -13.83 10.16 5.81
C TRP A 289 -14.29 8.91 5.06
N LEU A 290 -14.18 8.88 3.72
CA LEU A 290 -14.48 7.70 2.93
C LEU A 290 -13.64 6.49 3.35
N HIS A 291 -12.35 6.68 3.55
CA HIS A 291 -11.43 5.62 3.97
C HIS A 291 -11.79 5.02 5.34
N GLN A 292 -12.38 5.82 6.24
CA GLN A 292 -12.83 5.32 7.54
C GLN A 292 -14.15 4.57 7.45
N VAL A 293 -15.08 5.04 6.63
CA VAL A 293 -16.45 4.51 6.60
C VAL A 293 -16.59 3.26 5.73
N ILE A 294 -15.89 3.16 4.62
CA ILE A 294 -15.98 2.02 3.71
C ILE A 294 -15.63 0.68 4.39
N PRO A 295 -14.55 0.54 5.18
CA PRO A 295 -14.26 -0.67 5.91
C PRO A 295 -15.36 -1.04 6.93
N VAL A 296 -15.96 -0.05 7.58
CA VAL A 296 -17.07 -0.27 8.53
C VAL A 296 -18.29 -0.83 7.82
N GLU A 297 -18.66 -0.26 6.67
CA GLU A 297 -19.75 -0.79 5.85
C GLU A 297 -19.46 -2.21 5.34
N LYS A 298 -18.21 -2.49 4.97
CA LYS A 298 -17.79 -3.85 4.59
C LYS A 298 -17.94 -4.83 5.75
N GLU A 299 -17.53 -4.43 6.95
CA GLU A 299 -17.68 -5.26 8.15
C GLU A 299 -19.14 -5.48 8.51
N ASN A 300 -19.98 -4.46 8.36
CA ASN A 300 -21.42 -4.57 8.56
C ASN A 300 -22.06 -5.60 7.61
N ILE A 301 -21.71 -5.55 6.32
CA ILE A 301 -22.21 -6.54 5.35
C ILE A 301 -21.68 -7.93 5.68
N LEU A 302 -20.40 -8.09 6.00
CA LEU A 302 -19.79 -9.36 6.39
C LEU A 302 -20.48 -9.94 7.63
N THR A 303 -20.80 -9.10 8.60
CA THR A 303 -21.51 -9.50 9.82
C THR A 303 -22.95 -9.91 9.50
N LEU A 304 -23.65 -9.19 8.64
CA LEU A 304 -25.02 -9.52 8.19
C LEU A 304 -25.09 -10.89 7.52
N VAL A 305 -24.09 -11.21 6.70
CA VAL A 305 -24.04 -12.44 5.90
C VAL A 305 -23.29 -13.57 6.63
N LYS A 306 -22.82 -13.32 7.86
CA LYS A 306 -22.12 -14.31 8.68
C LYS A 306 -22.95 -15.57 8.88
N GLY A 307 -22.43 -16.71 8.41
CA GLY A 307 -23.13 -18.01 8.49
C GLY A 307 -23.89 -18.40 7.22
N CYS A 308 -23.94 -17.56 6.19
CA CYS A 308 -24.51 -17.90 4.89
C CYS A 308 -23.48 -18.69 4.06
N ASN A 309 -23.48 -20.03 4.18
CA ASN A 309 -22.46 -20.89 3.54
C ASN A 309 -22.95 -21.56 2.25
N LYS A 310 -24.22 -21.39 1.88
CA LYS A 310 -24.85 -22.12 0.75
C LYS A 310 -24.72 -21.39 -0.59
N THR A 311 -24.38 -20.10 -0.59
CA THR A 311 -24.22 -19.29 -1.79
C THR A 311 -22.82 -18.70 -1.84
N ASP A 312 -22.27 -18.49 -3.03
CA ASP A 312 -21.03 -17.72 -3.20
C ASP A 312 -21.32 -16.25 -2.88
N VAL A 313 -21.09 -15.92 -1.63
CA VAL A 313 -21.46 -14.62 -1.05
C VAL A 313 -20.42 -13.55 -1.40
N SER A 314 -19.25 -13.95 -1.87
CA SER A 314 -18.11 -13.04 -2.14
C SER A 314 -18.47 -11.95 -3.16
N ASP A 315 -19.06 -12.35 -4.29
CA ASP A 315 -19.42 -11.40 -5.34
C ASP A 315 -20.64 -10.55 -4.95
N GLN A 316 -21.57 -11.14 -4.16
CA GLN A 316 -22.70 -10.40 -3.64
C GLN A 316 -22.28 -9.33 -2.63
N ILE A 317 -21.28 -9.60 -1.79
CA ILE A 317 -20.71 -8.61 -0.86
C ILE A 317 -20.09 -7.44 -1.63
N LYS A 318 -19.29 -7.73 -2.67
CA LYS A 318 -18.69 -6.70 -3.52
C LYS A 318 -19.77 -5.84 -4.19
N GLN A 319 -20.78 -6.48 -4.78
CA GLN A 319 -21.91 -5.79 -5.42
C GLN A 319 -22.69 -4.92 -4.42
N SER A 320 -22.97 -5.46 -3.25
CA SER A 320 -23.68 -4.74 -2.19
C SER A 320 -22.91 -3.52 -1.71
N LEU A 321 -21.59 -3.67 -1.49
CA LEU A 321 -20.75 -2.56 -1.07
C LEU A 321 -20.65 -1.50 -2.16
N SER A 322 -20.56 -1.90 -3.44
CA SER A 322 -20.62 -1.00 -4.58
C SER A 322 -21.95 -0.22 -4.62
N ASN A 323 -23.09 -0.91 -4.42
CA ASN A 323 -24.41 -0.29 -4.39
C ASN A 323 -24.60 0.69 -3.22
N ILE A 324 -24.03 0.39 -2.04
CA ILE A 324 -24.08 1.29 -0.87
C ILE A 324 -23.25 2.55 -1.14
N THR A 325 -22.04 2.40 -1.68
CA THR A 325 -21.13 3.52 -1.90
C THR A 325 -21.45 4.36 -3.13
N GLU A 326 -22.28 3.86 -4.05
CA GLU A 326 -22.71 4.58 -5.26
C GLU A 326 -23.31 5.96 -4.95
N GLY A 327 -24.09 6.06 -3.86
CA GLY A 327 -24.73 7.32 -3.46
C GLY A 327 -23.75 8.45 -3.16
N LEU A 328 -22.51 8.12 -2.78
CA LEU A 328 -21.44 9.09 -2.49
C LEU A 328 -20.78 9.65 -3.75
N CYS A 329 -20.88 8.94 -4.89
CA CYS A 329 -20.17 9.29 -6.11
C CYS A 329 -20.52 10.69 -6.62
N HIS A 330 -21.81 11.03 -6.68
CA HIS A 330 -22.25 12.32 -7.21
C HIS A 330 -21.85 13.51 -6.31
N PRO A 331 -22.13 13.53 -5.00
CA PRO A 331 -21.77 14.63 -4.14
C PRO A 331 -20.24 14.80 -4.01
N LEU A 332 -19.48 13.71 -4.03
CA LEU A 332 -18.02 13.74 -4.04
C LEU A 332 -17.48 14.29 -5.36
N LYS A 333 -17.95 13.75 -6.50
CA LYS A 333 -17.54 14.16 -7.84
C LYS A 333 -17.75 15.65 -8.05
N SER A 334 -18.95 16.15 -7.76
CA SER A 334 -19.30 17.56 -7.95
C SER A 334 -18.37 18.51 -7.14
N ARG A 335 -18.05 18.14 -5.89
CA ARG A 335 -17.19 18.97 -5.05
C ARG A 335 -15.74 18.97 -5.51
N ILE A 336 -15.22 17.80 -5.87
CA ILE A 336 -13.85 17.67 -6.37
C ILE A 336 -13.69 18.36 -7.73
N GLU A 337 -14.66 18.20 -8.64
CA GLU A 337 -14.66 18.88 -9.94
C GLU A 337 -14.68 20.40 -9.78
N ASN A 338 -15.46 20.92 -8.83
CA ASN A 338 -15.46 22.35 -8.52
C ASN A 338 -14.08 22.84 -8.05
N VAL A 339 -13.42 22.08 -7.17
CA VAL A 339 -12.06 22.42 -6.70
C VAL A 339 -11.04 22.38 -7.85
N ILE A 340 -11.10 21.36 -8.70
CA ILE A 340 -10.21 21.22 -9.86
C ILE A 340 -10.43 22.37 -10.87
N SER A 341 -11.67 22.82 -11.01
CA SER A 341 -12.05 23.91 -11.92
C SER A 341 -11.66 25.29 -11.40
N MET A 342 -11.42 25.44 -10.10
CA MET A 342 -10.94 26.70 -9.53
C MET A 342 -9.56 27.09 -10.09
N ASP A 343 -9.24 28.40 -10.08
CA ASP A 343 -7.95 28.91 -10.55
C ASP A 343 -6.83 28.70 -9.52
N ALA A 344 -6.69 27.43 -9.06
CA ALA A 344 -5.67 27.05 -8.09
C ALA A 344 -4.27 26.95 -8.73
N PRO A 345 -3.19 27.24 -8.00
CA PRO A 345 -1.83 27.01 -8.45
C PRO A 345 -1.55 25.54 -8.83
N ALA A 346 -0.65 25.33 -9.80
CA ALA A 346 -0.32 23.98 -10.27
C ALA A 346 0.19 23.05 -9.14
N ALA A 347 0.96 23.58 -8.18
CA ALA A 347 1.46 22.82 -7.04
C ALA A 347 0.32 22.27 -6.15
N ILE A 348 -0.74 23.05 -5.94
CA ILE A 348 -1.92 22.61 -5.20
C ILE A 348 -2.67 21.52 -5.97
N LEU A 349 -2.87 21.72 -7.28
CA LEU A 349 -3.52 20.70 -8.13
C LEU A 349 -2.72 19.40 -8.15
N TYR A 350 -1.40 19.47 -8.18
CA TYR A 350 -0.55 18.29 -8.07
C TYR A 350 -0.73 17.56 -6.73
N SER A 351 -0.78 18.32 -5.63
CA SER A 351 -1.05 17.75 -4.31
C SER A 351 -2.42 17.06 -4.24
N VAL A 352 -3.45 17.64 -4.87
CA VAL A 352 -4.78 17.04 -4.99
C VAL A 352 -4.73 15.76 -5.83
N THR A 353 -4.00 15.78 -6.95
CA THR A 353 -3.82 14.61 -7.81
C THR A 353 -3.16 13.44 -7.06
N THR A 354 -2.12 13.75 -6.28
CA THR A 354 -1.42 12.75 -5.47
C THR A 354 -2.33 12.15 -4.39
N LEU A 355 -3.14 12.99 -3.73
CA LEU A 355 -4.14 12.52 -2.76
C LEU A 355 -5.18 11.62 -3.42
N LEU A 356 -5.73 12.02 -4.58
CA LEU A 356 -6.69 11.22 -5.32
C LEU A 356 -6.10 9.86 -5.73
N ARG A 357 -4.86 9.83 -6.21
CA ARG A 357 -4.15 8.60 -6.59
C ARG A 357 -3.98 7.67 -5.39
N PHE A 358 -3.52 8.20 -4.26
CA PHE A 358 -3.34 7.44 -3.03
C PHE A 358 -4.65 6.81 -2.55
N TYR A 359 -5.71 7.59 -2.41
CA TYR A 359 -7.00 7.06 -1.94
C TYR A 359 -7.68 6.15 -2.96
N GLN A 360 -7.52 6.42 -4.27
CA GLN A 360 -8.04 5.54 -5.31
C GLN A 360 -7.38 4.14 -5.22
N MET A 361 -6.06 4.06 -5.02
CA MET A 361 -5.36 2.78 -4.83
C MET A 361 -5.88 2.01 -3.60
N ILE A 362 -6.10 2.70 -2.48
CA ILE A 362 -6.64 2.09 -1.28
C ILE A 362 -8.08 1.58 -1.50
N ILE A 363 -8.93 2.41 -2.11
CA ILE A 363 -10.34 2.05 -2.37
C ILE A 363 -10.42 0.90 -3.38
N GLN A 364 -9.57 0.88 -4.39
CA GLN A 364 -9.47 -0.23 -5.34
C GLN A 364 -9.13 -1.57 -4.66
N GLN A 365 -8.27 -1.58 -3.64
CA GLN A 365 -7.97 -2.79 -2.87
C GLN A 365 -9.16 -3.27 -2.03
N VAL A 366 -10.00 -2.37 -1.55
CA VAL A 366 -11.17 -2.70 -0.71
C VAL A 366 -12.37 -3.10 -1.56
N ILE A 367 -12.62 -2.36 -2.64
CA ILE A 367 -13.79 -2.50 -3.53
C ILE A 367 -13.33 -2.39 -5.00
N PRO A 368 -12.67 -3.42 -5.55
CA PRO A 368 -12.28 -3.39 -6.96
C PRO A 368 -13.52 -3.29 -7.87
N ASP A 369 -13.37 -2.58 -8.98
CA ASP A 369 -14.36 -2.45 -10.06
C ASP A 369 -15.73 -1.87 -9.61
N SER A 370 -15.75 -1.12 -8.51
CA SER A 370 -16.96 -0.43 -8.04
C SER A 370 -17.20 0.88 -8.81
N ILE A 371 -18.45 1.37 -8.76
CA ILE A 371 -18.81 2.69 -9.33
C ILE A 371 -17.99 3.80 -8.66
N LEU A 372 -17.71 3.68 -7.37
CA LEU A 372 -16.87 4.64 -6.64
C LEU A 372 -15.43 4.61 -7.14
N ASP A 373 -14.84 3.43 -7.34
CA ASP A 373 -13.48 3.29 -7.91
C ASP A 373 -13.41 3.89 -9.31
N SER A 374 -14.40 3.62 -10.17
CA SER A 374 -14.51 4.24 -11.50
C SER A 374 -14.61 5.76 -11.42
N THR A 375 -15.42 6.28 -10.49
CA THR A 375 -15.57 7.74 -10.30
C THR A 375 -14.27 8.38 -9.84
N LEU A 376 -13.52 7.74 -8.94
CA LEU A 376 -12.22 8.24 -8.49
C LEU A 376 -11.17 8.17 -9.60
N LYS A 377 -11.18 7.15 -10.45
CA LYS A 377 -10.34 7.06 -11.65
C LYS A 377 -10.63 8.20 -12.63
N ASP A 378 -11.91 8.49 -12.88
CA ASP A 378 -12.29 9.60 -13.74
C ASP A 378 -11.83 10.95 -13.18
N LEU A 379 -11.99 11.15 -11.87
CA LEU A 379 -11.53 12.35 -11.16
C LEU A 379 -10.00 12.48 -11.18
N LEU A 380 -9.29 11.37 -11.03
CA LEU A 380 -7.83 11.35 -11.12
C LEU A 380 -7.36 11.78 -12.53
N ILE A 381 -7.94 11.20 -13.57
CA ILE A 381 -7.62 11.54 -14.98
C ILE A 381 -7.93 13.04 -15.24
N LEU A 382 -9.06 13.52 -14.74
CA LEU A 382 -9.44 14.94 -14.86
C LEU A 382 -8.44 15.84 -14.13
N SER A 383 -8.05 15.47 -12.92
CA SER A 383 -7.09 16.22 -12.09
C SER A 383 -5.71 16.26 -12.74
N GLU A 384 -5.21 15.13 -13.24
CA GLU A 384 -3.94 15.04 -13.97
C GLU A 384 -3.94 15.94 -15.23
N LYS A 385 -5.00 15.87 -16.02
CA LYS A 385 -5.16 16.71 -17.22
C LYS A 385 -5.22 18.20 -16.85
N SER A 386 -5.97 18.54 -15.82
CA SER A 386 -6.11 19.91 -15.35
C SER A 386 -4.80 20.46 -14.78
N PHE A 387 -4.07 19.66 -14.02
CA PHE A 387 -2.74 19.98 -13.52
C PHE A 387 -1.78 20.29 -14.66
N LEU A 388 -1.64 19.38 -15.65
CA LEU A 388 -0.74 19.60 -16.78
C LEU A 388 -1.11 20.82 -17.61
N SER A 389 -2.41 21.01 -17.87
CA SER A 389 -2.90 22.21 -18.58
C SER A 389 -2.58 23.50 -17.81
N ARG A 390 -2.76 23.48 -16.50
CA ARG A 390 -2.43 24.61 -15.62
C ARG A 390 -0.94 24.88 -15.59
N LEU A 391 -0.14 23.84 -15.46
CA LEU A 391 1.32 23.92 -15.45
C LEU A 391 1.83 24.55 -16.76
N GLN A 392 1.34 24.04 -17.90
CA GLN A 392 1.69 24.62 -19.22
C GLN A 392 1.26 26.08 -19.36
N LYS A 393 0.07 26.43 -18.85
CA LYS A 393 -0.41 27.81 -18.86
C LYS A 393 0.48 28.72 -17.98
N GLN A 394 0.81 28.28 -16.78
CA GLN A 394 1.70 29.03 -15.87
C GLN A 394 3.09 29.18 -16.46
N THR A 395 3.65 28.12 -17.06
CA THR A 395 4.94 28.18 -17.76
C THR A 395 4.92 29.20 -18.88
N ARG A 396 3.89 29.21 -19.74
CA ARG A 396 3.76 30.21 -20.82
C ARG A 396 3.63 31.64 -20.29
N ILE A 397 2.83 31.83 -19.23
CA ILE A 397 2.68 33.16 -18.61
C ILE A 397 4.02 33.66 -18.01
N ALA A 398 4.78 32.75 -17.38
CA ALA A 398 6.07 33.10 -16.76
C ALA A 398 7.15 33.42 -17.83
N LEU A 399 7.13 32.74 -18.98
CA LEU A 399 8.02 33.05 -20.11
C LEU A 399 7.65 34.39 -20.78
N GLY A 400 6.35 34.75 -20.80
CA GLY A 400 5.87 35.97 -21.44
C GLY A 400 5.65 35.82 -22.96
N GLU A 401 5.20 36.89 -23.61
CA GLU A 401 4.96 36.91 -25.08
C GLU A 401 6.25 37.13 -25.88
N ARG A 402 7.27 37.69 -25.29
CA ARG A 402 8.57 37.97 -25.94
C ARG A 402 9.70 37.76 -24.94
N ALA A 403 10.75 37.09 -25.45
CA ALA A 403 12.01 36.98 -24.74
C ALA A 403 12.63 38.34 -24.50
N GLU A 404 12.74 38.78 -23.26
CA GLU A 404 13.46 39.99 -22.89
C GLU A 404 14.97 39.76 -23.06
N PRO A 405 15.68 40.69 -23.73
CA PRO A 405 17.13 40.57 -23.82
C PRO A 405 17.74 40.61 -22.41
N PRO A 406 18.77 39.79 -22.11
CA PRO A 406 19.45 39.88 -20.82
C PRO A 406 20.11 41.25 -20.65
N GLY A 407 20.29 41.65 -19.40
CA GLY A 407 21.05 42.81 -19.07
C GLY A 407 22.54 42.67 -19.44
N ASN A 408 23.29 43.78 -19.33
CA ASN A 408 24.74 43.74 -19.59
C ASN A 408 25.52 42.83 -18.64
N ASP A 409 24.91 42.42 -17.55
CA ASP A 409 25.47 41.47 -16.57
C ASP A 409 25.29 40.00 -16.93
N LEU A 410 24.59 39.70 -18.04
CA LEU A 410 24.33 38.36 -18.55
C LEU A 410 23.75 37.37 -17.49
N VAL A 411 23.03 37.92 -16.53
CA VAL A 411 22.33 37.17 -15.50
C VAL A 411 21.08 36.50 -16.11
N PRO A 412 20.72 35.27 -15.71
CA PRO A 412 19.48 34.65 -16.16
C PRO A 412 18.26 35.57 -15.93
N ALA A 413 17.36 35.60 -16.90
CA ALA A 413 16.15 36.43 -16.83
C ALA A 413 15.30 36.05 -15.59
N PRO A 414 14.53 36.99 -15.02
CA PRO A 414 13.68 36.72 -13.87
C PRO A 414 12.65 35.60 -14.11
N SER A 415 12.28 35.36 -15.39
CA SER A 415 11.44 34.24 -15.81
C SER A 415 12.06 32.87 -15.48
N VAL A 416 13.39 32.72 -15.65
CA VAL A 416 14.13 31.50 -15.31
C VAL A 416 14.00 31.20 -13.81
N SER A 417 14.32 32.17 -12.96
CA SER A 417 14.24 32.01 -11.49
C SER A 417 12.80 31.72 -11.02
N ARG A 418 11.80 32.37 -11.60
CA ARG A 418 10.38 32.11 -11.30
C ARG A 418 9.97 30.69 -11.67
N LEU A 419 10.35 30.21 -12.86
CA LEU A 419 10.04 28.85 -13.31
C LEU A 419 10.78 27.79 -12.51
N LEU A 420 12.03 28.02 -12.15
CA LEU A 420 12.79 27.11 -11.29
C LEU A 420 12.22 27.08 -9.86
N SER A 421 11.72 28.19 -9.34
CA SER A 421 11.01 28.24 -8.06
C SER A 421 9.71 27.44 -8.12
N LEU A 422 8.90 27.60 -9.18
CA LEU A 422 7.69 26.81 -9.42
C LEU A 422 8.02 25.32 -9.55
N LEU A 423 9.07 24.99 -10.30
CA LEU A 423 9.54 23.61 -10.45
C LEU A 423 9.91 23.00 -9.08
N ASN A 424 10.68 23.74 -8.29
CA ASN A 424 11.11 23.30 -6.96
C ASN A 424 9.92 23.08 -6.02
N GLU A 425 8.92 23.96 -6.04
CA GLU A 425 7.68 23.82 -5.27
C GLU A 425 6.94 22.51 -5.63
N ILE A 426 6.77 22.23 -6.92
CA ILE A 426 6.06 21.03 -7.39
C ILE A 426 6.88 19.77 -7.13
N LEU A 427 8.19 19.78 -7.45
CA LEU A 427 9.05 18.59 -7.27
C LEU A 427 9.24 18.24 -5.79
N SER A 428 9.21 19.21 -4.88
CA SER A 428 9.25 18.95 -3.44
C SER A 428 8.05 18.11 -2.97
N VAL A 429 6.88 18.31 -3.57
CA VAL A 429 5.70 17.48 -3.33
C VAL A 429 5.81 16.13 -4.07
N ALA A 430 6.30 16.14 -5.30
CA ALA A 430 6.44 14.95 -6.13
C ALA A 430 7.45 13.94 -5.57
N SER A 431 8.50 14.41 -4.89
CA SER A 431 9.53 13.54 -4.29
C SER A 431 9.02 12.62 -3.18
N ILE A 432 7.86 12.93 -2.60
CA ILE A 432 7.22 12.16 -1.53
C ILE A 432 6.23 11.12 -2.09
N ALA A 433 5.78 11.27 -3.34
CA ALA A 433 4.76 10.41 -3.96
C ALA A 433 5.30 9.03 -4.36
N GLU A 434 4.43 8.02 -4.36
CA GLU A 434 4.70 6.73 -4.99
C GLU A 434 4.63 6.88 -6.53
N ASP A 435 5.34 6.03 -7.30
CA ASP A 435 5.48 6.12 -8.78
C ASP A 435 5.99 7.48 -9.31
N ARG A 436 6.85 8.12 -8.52
CA ARG A 436 7.33 9.49 -8.72
C ARG A 436 8.16 9.71 -10.00
N GLU A 437 8.83 8.68 -10.52
CA GLU A 437 9.75 8.83 -11.67
C GLU A 437 9.05 9.42 -12.90
N LYS A 438 7.94 8.82 -13.31
CA LYS A 438 7.18 9.25 -14.49
C LYS A 438 6.63 10.67 -14.34
N ASP A 439 6.06 10.96 -13.17
CA ASP A 439 5.50 12.27 -12.86
C ASP A 439 6.60 13.35 -12.84
N MET A 440 7.72 13.07 -12.17
CA MET A 440 8.84 14.01 -12.09
C MET A 440 9.41 14.32 -13.48
N LEU A 441 9.63 13.30 -14.31
CA LEU A 441 10.10 13.48 -15.68
C LEU A 441 9.12 14.29 -16.52
N GLN A 442 7.82 14.09 -16.36
CA GLN A 442 6.79 14.83 -17.08
C GLN A 442 6.71 16.28 -16.64
N ILE A 443 6.75 16.54 -15.33
CA ILE A 443 6.77 17.89 -14.76
C ILE A 443 7.98 18.67 -15.25
N VAL A 444 9.16 18.04 -15.16
CA VAL A 444 10.41 18.67 -15.64
C VAL A 444 10.35 18.95 -17.13
N SER A 445 9.80 18.03 -17.95
CA SER A 445 9.63 18.28 -19.39
C SER A 445 8.72 19.47 -19.67
N CYS A 446 7.61 19.60 -18.93
CA CYS A 446 6.65 20.68 -19.12
C CYS A 446 7.23 22.07 -18.81
N ILE A 447 8.23 22.15 -17.95
CA ILE A 447 8.83 23.45 -17.54
C ILE A 447 10.16 23.68 -18.23
N ILE A 448 11.08 22.70 -18.17
CA ILE A 448 12.46 22.88 -18.62
C ILE A 448 12.57 22.90 -20.15
N ASP A 449 11.80 22.11 -20.88
CA ASP A 449 11.91 22.11 -22.34
C ASP A 449 11.50 23.47 -22.96
N PRO A 450 10.35 24.09 -22.59
CA PRO A 450 10.04 25.44 -23.04
C PRO A 450 11.02 26.51 -22.52
N LEU A 451 11.51 26.34 -21.28
CA LEU A 451 12.49 27.24 -20.72
C LEU A 451 13.82 27.22 -21.48
N LEU A 452 14.32 26.04 -21.83
CA LEU A 452 15.54 25.90 -22.64
C LEU A 452 15.35 26.46 -24.04
N GLN A 453 14.16 26.30 -24.64
CA GLN A 453 13.83 26.94 -25.90
C GLN A 453 13.92 28.45 -25.82
N GLU A 454 13.27 29.06 -24.84
CA GLU A 454 13.29 30.51 -24.59
C GLU A 454 14.71 31.04 -24.34
N VAL A 455 15.48 30.32 -23.50
CA VAL A 455 16.88 30.65 -23.21
C VAL A 455 17.73 30.61 -24.49
N ASN A 456 17.55 29.60 -25.35
CA ASN A 456 18.26 29.49 -26.61
C ASN A 456 17.84 30.59 -27.62
N GLU A 457 16.54 30.91 -27.70
CA GLU A 457 16.05 32.00 -28.53
C GLU A 457 16.60 33.35 -28.11
N THR A 458 16.64 33.60 -26.81
CA THR A 458 17.23 34.80 -26.22
C THR A 458 18.73 34.86 -26.50
N ALA A 459 19.44 33.77 -26.27
CA ALA A 459 20.87 33.66 -26.49
C ALA A 459 21.26 33.87 -27.97
N SER A 460 20.45 33.38 -28.91
CA SER A 460 20.73 33.52 -30.35
C SER A 460 20.82 34.96 -30.86
N ARG A 461 20.34 35.92 -30.08
CA ARG A 461 20.39 37.35 -30.40
C ARG A 461 21.65 38.05 -29.88
N LEU A 462 22.48 37.33 -29.11
CA LEU A 462 23.67 37.86 -28.46
C LEU A 462 24.92 37.55 -29.30
N PRO A 463 26.02 38.35 -29.11
CA PRO A 463 27.33 38.00 -29.61
C PRO A 463 27.81 36.63 -29.06
N THR A 464 28.71 35.96 -29.78
CA THR A 464 29.14 34.58 -29.46
C THR A 464 29.62 34.42 -28.01
N VAL A 465 30.43 35.35 -27.51
CA VAL A 465 30.95 35.30 -26.13
C VAL A 465 29.85 35.51 -25.11
N ASP A 466 29.02 36.54 -25.31
CA ASP A 466 27.91 36.90 -24.42
C ASP A 466 26.85 35.78 -24.41
N MET A 467 26.61 35.18 -25.58
CA MET A 467 25.74 34.01 -25.74
C MET A 467 26.22 32.83 -24.88
N ALA A 468 27.49 32.49 -24.97
CA ALA A 468 28.07 31.37 -24.25
C ALA A 468 28.00 31.60 -22.72
N VAL A 469 28.30 32.80 -22.24
CA VAL A 469 28.21 33.17 -20.81
C VAL A 469 26.78 33.12 -20.33
N TYR A 470 25.84 33.70 -21.07
CA TYR A 470 24.41 33.68 -20.71
C TYR A 470 23.86 32.25 -20.62
N LEU A 471 24.17 31.41 -21.64
CA LEU A 471 23.76 30.00 -21.63
C LEU A 471 24.35 29.26 -20.45
N LEU A 472 25.64 29.44 -20.14
CA LEU A 472 26.29 28.81 -19.00
C LEU A 472 25.66 29.23 -17.67
N ASN A 473 25.32 30.49 -17.49
CA ASN A 473 24.66 30.99 -16.29
C ASN A 473 23.24 30.40 -16.14
N CYS A 474 22.47 30.32 -17.22
CA CYS A 474 21.15 29.68 -17.22
C CYS A 474 21.24 28.18 -16.94
N MET A 475 22.15 27.48 -17.64
CA MET A 475 22.33 26.03 -17.45
C MET A 475 22.81 25.72 -16.03
N HIS A 476 23.72 26.50 -15.47
CA HIS A 476 24.18 26.33 -14.09
C HIS A 476 23.03 26.44 -13.08
N GLN A 477 22.14 27.40 -13.26
CA GLN A 477 20.97 27.57 -12.39
C GLN A 477 19.97 26.42 -12.54
N ILE A 478 19.74 25.94 -13.77
CA ILE A 478 18.89 24.76 -14.04
C ILE A 478 19.50 23.49 -13.44
N GLN A 479 20.80 23.25 -13.69
CA GLN A 479 21.52 22.08 -13.18
C GLN A 479 21.52 22.05 -11.65
N SER A 480 21.80 23.18 -10.98
CA SER A 480 21.79 23.25 -9.52
C SER A 480 20.43 22.95 -8.91
N THR A 481 19.34 23.32 -9.61
CA THR A 481 17.98 22.98 -9.18
C THR A 481 17.65 21.51 -9.40
N LEU A 482 17.97 20.97 -10.59
CA LEU A 482 17.67 19.57 -10.92
C LEU A 482 18.51 18.57 -10.15
N ALA A 483 19.75 18.91 -9.79
CA ALA A 483 20.65 18.06 -9.01
C ALA A 483 20.14 17.74 -7.59
N LEU A 484 19.13 18.46 -7.11
CA LEU A 484 18.49 18.18 -5.81
C LEU A 484 17.51 17.00 -5.86
N TYR A 485 17.14 16.54 -7.05
CA TYR A 485 16.08 15.57 -7.25
C TYR A 485 16.57 14.30 -7.94
N GLU A 486 15.95 13.17 -7.59
CA GLU A 486 16.22 11.87 -8.20
C GLU A 486 15.69 11.78 -9.65
N TYR A 487 16.18 10.81 -10.40
CA TYR A 487 15.77 10.50 -11.80
C TYR A 487 16.12 11.59 -12.82
N MET A 488 16.99 12.54 -12.47
CA MET A 488 17.37 13.65 -13.35
C MET A 488 18.69 13.41 -14.09
N ASP A 489 19.38 12.30 -13.84
CA ASP A 489 20.75 12.02 -14.34
C ASP A 489 20.88 12.20 -15.85
N GLN A 490 19.98 11.62 -16.62
CA GLN A 490 20.00 11.73 -18.09
C GLN A 490 19.85 13.17 -18.59
N ARG A 491 19.03 13.97 -17.89
CA ARG A 491 18.88 15.39 -18.24
C ARG A 491 20.08 16.21 -17.80
N LEU A 492 20.62 15.92 -16.63
CA LEU A 492 21.85 16.56 -16.14
C LEU A 492 23.03 16.26 -17.06
N GLU A 493 23.19 15.03 -17.55
CA GLU A 493 24.21 14.68 -18.55
C GLU A 493 24.07 15.49 -19.84
N ARG A 494 22.84 15.63 -20.36
CA ARG A 494 22.59 16.44 -21.57
C ARG A 494 22.90 17.91 -21.33
N LEU A 495 22.49 18.48 -20.21
CA LEU A 495 22.80 19.86 -19.84
C LEU A 495 24.30 20.03 -19.62
N GLN A 496 24.99 19.06 -19.04
CA GLN A 496 26.43 19.07 -18.88
C GLN A 496 27.15 19.07 -20.23
N ALA A 497 26.72 18.21 -21.16
CA ALA A 497 27.31 18.19 -22.51
C ALA A 497 27.10 19.52 -23.25
N GLN A 498 25.92 20.17 -23.07
CA GLN A 498 25.69 21.51 -23.62
C GLN A 498 26.54 22.56 -22.95
N SER A 499 26.71 22.49 -21.62
CA SER A 499 27.58 23.40 -20.87
C SER A 499 29.07 23.24 -21.33
N ASP A 500 29.53 22.02 -21.50
CA ASP A 500 30.89 21.73 -21.96
C ASP A 500 31.14 22.30 -23.37
N ALA A 501 30.16 22.21 -24.27
CA ALA A 501 30.25 22.82 -25.59
C ALA A 501 30.34 24.36 -25.52
N GLN A 502 29.63 25.01 -24.59
CA GLN A 502 29.77 26.45 -24.40
C GLN A 502 31.06 26.83 -23.71
N ILE A 503 31.57 26.02 -22.79
CA ILE A 503 32.90 26.18 -22.17
C ILE A 503 34.00 26.09 -23.25
N ASP A 504 33.89 25.14 -24.18
CA ASP A 504 34.83 24.98 -25.29
C ASP A 504 34.81 26.19 -26.22
N THR A 505 33.63 26.74 -26.52
CA THR A 505 33.45 27.99 -27.27
C THR A 505 34.14 29.15 -26.55
N LEU A 506 33.82 29.33 -25.24
CA LEU A 506 34.44 30.39 -24.44
C LEU A 506 35.95 30.25 -24.30
N THR A 507 36.41 29.01 -24.14
CA THR A 507 37.84 28.69 -24.10
C THR A 507 38.55 29.07 -25.40
N SER A 508 37.92 28.76 -26.55
CA SER A 508 38.43 29.09 -27.87
C SER A 508 38.50 30.61 -28.08
N GLU A 509 37.42 31.32 -27.71
CA GLU A 509 37.39 32.79 -27.82
C GLU A 509 38.41 33.47 -26.88
N GLN A 510 38.49 33.01 -25.63
CA GLN A 510 39.49 33.49 -24.68
C GLN A 510 40.91 33.21 -25.14
N ALA A 511 41.18 31.98 -25.60
CA ALA A 511 42.49 31.63 -26.14
C ALA A 511 42.84 32.46 -27.37
N SER A 512 41.89 32.70 -28.27
CA SER A 512 42.05 33.55 -29.43
C SER A 512 42.35 35.01 -29.04
N SER A 513 41.63 35.51 -28.03
CA SER A 513 41.89 36.85 -27.48
C SER A 513 43.31 36.95 -26.88
N LEU A 514 43.70 35.99 -26.07
CA LEU A 514 45.03 35.93 -25.49
C LEU A 514 46.13 35.82 -26.56
N VAL A 515 45.94 34.96 -27.57
CA VAL A 515 46.85 34.80 -28.71
C VAL A 515 47.01 36.14 -29.48
N ALA A 516 45.91 36.87 -29.65
CA ALA A 516 45.95 38.17 -30.31
C ALA A 516 46.67 39.23 -29.45
N HIS A 517 46.36 39.33 -28.17
CA HIS A 517 46.97 40.31 -27.24
C HIS A 517 48.45 40.03 -27.02
N LEU A 518 48.85 38.79 -26.95
CA LEU A 518 50.26 38.38 -26.79
C LEU A 518 51.04 38.36 -28.13
N ASN A 519 50.41 38.70 -29.26
CA ASN A 519 50.97 38.61 -30.61
C ASN A 519 51.50 37.22 -30.97
N LEU A 520 50.88 36.15 -30.41
CA LEU A 520 51.23 34.76 -30.69
C LEU A 520 50.76 34.26 -32.05
N GLY A 521 49.72 34.88 -32.63
CA GLY A 521 49.13 34.43 -33.89
C GLY A 521 50.12 34.31 -35.03
N PRO A 522 50.90 35.37 -35.38
CA PRO A 522 51.94 35.29 -36.39
C PRO A 522 53.00 34.22 -36.09
N ILE A 523 53.43 34.13 -34.81
CA ILE A 523 54.42 33.16 -34.36
C ILE A 523 53.90 31.72 -34.55
N TYR A 524 52.62 31.45 -34.14
CA TYR A 524 52.02 30.14 -34.29
C TYR A 524 51.79 29.74 -35.75
N THR A 525 51.36 30.68 -36.62
CA THR A 525 51.16 30.45 -38.04
C THR A 525 52.50 30.07 -38.73
N ILE A 526 53.58 30.75 -38.37
CA ILE A 526 54.88 30.44 -38.88
C ILE A 526 55.39 29.06 -38.38
N LEU A 527 55.19 28.74 -37.10
CA LEU A 527 55.52 27.43 -36.53
C LEU A 527 54.81 26.27 -37.21
N GLN A 528 53.55 26.45 -37.60
CA GLN A 528 52.74 25.40 -38.25
C GLN A 528 53.02 25.27 -39.76
N GLY A 529 53.35 26.36 -40.44
CA GLY A 529 53.52 26.40 -41.89
C GLY A 529 54.98 26.29 -42.42
N HIS A 530 55.91 26.19 -41.49
CA HIS A 530 57.35 26.25 -41.90
C HIS A 530 57.93 24.86 -42.17
N GLU A 531 58.17 24.58 -43.45
CA GLU A 531 58.78 23.32 -43.89
C GLU A 531 60.29 23.41 -44.27
N GLN A 532 60.80 24.59 -44.53
CA GLN A 532 62.23 24.73 -45.01
C GLN A 532 62.92 26.02 -44.54
N GLY A 533 64.09 25.88 -43.97
CA GLY A 533 65.00 26.99 -43.62
C GLY A 533 65.08 27.28 -42.11
N PRO A 534 66.05 28.15 -41.67
CA PRO A 534 66.16 28.52 -40.25
C PRO A 534 65.12 29.50 -39.85
N LEU A 535 64.35 29.19 -38.77
CA LEU A 535 63.28 30.02 -38.24
C LEU A 535 63.69 31.43 -37.81
N SER A 536 64.94 31.58 -37.35
CA SER A 536 65.50 32.87 -36.91
C SER A 536 65.64 33.94 -38.01
N SER A 537 65.56 33.55 -39.30
CA SER A 537 65.63 34.47 -40.43
C SER A 537 64.26 34.96 -40.93
N ILE A 538 63.20 34.47 -40.39
CA ILE A 538 61.86 34.84 -40.81
C ILE A 538 61.40 36.08 -40.07
N PRO A 539 60.80 37.09 -40.74
CA PRO A 539 60.26 38.27 -40.08
C PRO A 539 59.16 37.86 -39.08
N GLY A 540 59.30 38.25 -37.83
CA GLY A 540 58.35 37.89 -36.73
C GLY A 540 58.80 36.70 -35.88
N MET A 541 59.90 35.97 -36.32
CA MET A 541 60.51 34.91 -35.52
C MET A 541 61.98 35.26 -35.19
N ASP A 542 62.37 36.46 -35.47
CA ASP A 542 63.73 36.97 -35.09
C ASP A 542 63.82 37.04 -33.53
N PRO A 543 65.05 36.95 -32.98
CA PRO A 543 65.31 36.95 -31.55
C PRO A 543 64.67 38.12 -30.78
N LEU A 544 64.52 39.28 -31.43
CA LEU A 544 63.89 40.45 -30.85
C LEU A 544 62.39 40.28 -30.69
N SER A 545 61.73 39.78 -31.72
CA SER A 545 60.28 39.53 -31.70
C SER A 545 59.92 38.44 -30.67
N VAL A 546 60.70 37.36 -30.59
CA VAL A 546 60.48 36.33 -29.56
C VAL A 546 60.71 36.90 -28.16
N LYS A 547 61.68 37.77 -27.95
CA LYS A 547 61.94 38.42 -26.66
C LYS A 547 60.83 39.41 -26.27
N GLU A 548 60.31 40.14 -27.25
CA GLU A 548 59.16 41.00 -27.03
C GLU A 548 57.95 40.23 -26.59
N PHE A 549 57.67 39.08 -27.22
CA PHE A 549 56.63 38.18 -26.81
C PHE A 549 56.82 37.67 -25.37
N THR A 550 58.01 37.17 -25.03
CA THR A 550 58.29 36.67 -23.67
C THR A 550 58.16 37.76 -22.62
N ASN A 551 58.55 39.00 -22.92
CA ASN A 551 58.31 40.13 -22.01
C ASN A 551 56.82 40.46 -21.84
N LYS A 552 56.00 40.37 -22.91
CA LYS A 552 54.53 40.53 -22.83
C LYS A 552 53.91 39.40 -22.03
N LEU A 553 54.42 38.20 -22.20
CA LEU A 553 53.94 37.04 -21.43
C LEU A 553 54.28 37.18 -19.94
N GLU A 554 55.47 37.63 -19.57
CA GLU A 554 55.82 37.91 -18.17
C GLU A 554 54.93 39.01 -17.57
N ALA A 555 54.64 40.08 -18.32
CA ALA A 555 53.72 41.12 -17.90
C ALA A 555 52.29 40.58 -17.66
N PHE A 556 51.85 39.66 -18.53
CA PHE A 556 50.61 38.95 -18.37
C PHE A 556 50.59 38.08 -17.10
N LEU A 557 51.66 37.36 -16.80
CA LEU A 557 51.75 36.53 -15.60
C LEU A 557 51.67 37.32 -14.29
N VAL A 558 52.05 38.60 -14.31
CA VAL A 558 51.95 39.50 -13.15
C VAL A 558 50.51 39.95 -12.92
N MET A 559 49.74 40.19 -13.98
CA MET A 559 48.31 40.63 -13.92
C MET A 559 47.47 39.87 -14.96
N PRO A 560 47.16 38.60 -14.75
CA PRO A 560 46.43 37.77 -15.71
C PRO A 560 45.03 38.26 -15.99
N ASP A 561 44.36 38.84 -14.99
CA ASP A 561 42.97 39.33 -15.07
C ASP A 561 42.78 40.45 -16.09
N VAL A 562 43.82 41.21 -16.42
CA VAL A 562 43.74 42.35 -17.35
C VAL A 562 43.46 41.91 -18.79
N LEU A 563 43.94 40.71 -19.18
CA LEU A 563 43.78 40.20 -20.54
C LEU A 563 42.65 39.15 -20.64
N LEU A 564 41.96 38.87 -19.54
CA LEU A 564 40.77 37.99 -19.58
C LEU A 564 39.63 38.76 -20.22
N LEU A 565 38.78 38.06 -20.97
CA LEU A 565 37.55 38.61 -21.45
C LEU A 565 36.67 39.03 -20.27
N PRO A 566 36.18 40.28 -20.20
CA PRO A 566 35.39 40.76 -19.06
C PRO A 566 34.13 39.92 -18.83
N GLN A 567 33.61 39.27 -19.87
CA GLN A 567 32.44 38.42 -19.80
C GLN A 567 32.71 37.13 -18.94
N ILE A 568 33.94 36.64 -18.86
CA ILE A 568 34.26 35.49 -18.01
C ILE A 568 34.01 35.78 -16.53
N SER A 569 34.24 37.05 -16.12
CA SER A 569 33.92 37.49 -14.74
C SER A 569 32.42 37.45 -14.43
N LEU A 570 31.55 37.51 -15.43
CA LEU A 570 30.10 37.43 -15.32
C LEU A 570 29.56 36.02 -15.16
N LEU A 571 30.42 34.98 -15.29
CA LEU A 571 30.04 33.60 -15.02
C LEU A 571 29.65 33.42 -13.53
N GLN A 572 28.46 32.90 -13.27
CA GLN A 572 27.99 32.65 -11.89
C GLN A 572 28.74 31.47 -11.25
N SER A 573 29.05 30.43 -12.03
CA SER A 573 29.78 29.25 -11.56
C SER A 573 31.28 29.52 -11.48
N SER A 574 31.86 29.44 -10.29
CA SER A 574 33.31 29.51 -10.08
C SER A 574 34.03 28.36 -10.82
N ASN A 575 33.41 27.19 -10.89
CA ASN A 575 33.97 26.03 -11.60
C ASN A 575 34.06 26.31 -13.11
N HIS A 576 32.99 26.84 -13.74
CA HIS A 576 33.02 27.16 -15.16
C HIS A 576 34.09 28.21 -15.45
N ARG A 577 34.25 29.21 -14.58
CA ARG A 577 35.26 30.24 -14.68
C ARG A 577 36.68 29.63 -14.65
N SER A 578 36.96 28.83 -13.62
CA SER A 578 38.28 28.22 -13.45
C SER A 578 38.61 27.23 -14.57
N VAL A 579 37.65 26.44 -15.05
CA VAL A 579 37.86 25.50 -16.16
C VAL A 579 38.16 26.25 -17.46
N THR A 580 37.40 27.30 -17.77
CA THR A 580 37.62 28.14 -18.96
C THR A 580 39.01 28.80 -18.92
N GLN A 581 39.37 29.38 -17.79
CA GLN A 581 40.70 29.99 -17.60
C GLN A 581 41.81 28.94 -17.75
N LYS A 582 41.71 27.83 -17.04
CA LYS A 582 42.68 26.76 -17.08
C LYS A 582 42.90 26.22 -18.49
N ARG A 583 41.82 25.88 -19.20
CA ARG A 583 41.88 25.36 -20.57
C ARG A 583 42.47 26.39 -21.55
N SER A 584 42.11 27.67 -21.42
CA SER A 584 42.70 28.72 -22.26
C SER A 584 44.17 28.93 -21.98
N PHE A 585 44.63 28.82 -20.75
CA PHE A 585 46.02 28.88 -20.38
C PHE A 585 46.81 27.64 -20.85
N GLU A 586 46.19 26.47 -20.85
CA GLU A 586 46.79 25.25 -21.43
C GLU A 586 47.09 25.41 -22.93
N VAL A 587 46.17 26.09 -23.67
CA VAL A 587 46.40 26.40 -25.08
C VAL A 587 47.64 27.31 -25.25
N ILE A 588 47.74 28.37 -24.45
CA ILE A 588 48.91 29.27 -24.48
C ILE A 588 50.18 28.51 -24.11
N GLY A 589 50.12 27.67 -23.06
CA GLY A 589 51.25 26.82 -22.65
C GLY A 589 51.69 25.83 -23.72
N ALA A 590 50.74 25.27 -24.48
CA ALA A 590 51.04 24.37 -25.59
C ALA A 590 51.77 25.10 -26.75
N ILE A 591 51.30 26.29 -27.11
CA ILE A 591 51.96 27.13 -28.14
C ILE A 591 53.37 27.55 -27.65
N TYR A 592 53.47 27.97 -26.39
CA TYR A 592 54.78 28.32 -25.80
C TYR A 592 55.74 27.12 -25.80
N LYS A 593 55.30 25.94 -25.48
CA LYS A 593 56.09 24.72 -25.52
C LYS A 593 56.61 24.44 -26.93
N GLN A 594 55.76 24.55 -27.95
CA GLN A 594 56.14 24.41 -29.34
C GLN A 594 57.19 25.47 -29.76
N LEU A 595 56.96 26.71 -29.36
CA LEU A 595 57.94 27.80 -29.60
C LEU A 595 59.27 27.55 -28.90
N TYR A 596 59.27 27.13 -27.64
CA TYR A 596 60.43 26.80 -26.84
C TYR A 596 61.24 25.67 -27.49
N GLU A 597 60.56 24.57 -27.86
CA GLU A 597 61.16 23.44 -28.55
C GLU A 597 61.79 23.86 -29.92
N ALA A 598 61.06 24.66 -30.68
CA ALA A 598 61.51 25.18 -31.96
C ALA A 598 62.71 26.08 -31.82
N CYS A 599 62.78 26.95 -30.81
CA CYS A 599 63.94 27.82 -30.58
C CYS A 599 65.13 27.06 -30.03
N HIS A 600 64.97 25.97 -29.33
CA HIS A 600 66.09 25.09 -28.85
C HIS A 600 66.53 24.09 -29.89
N ASN A 601 65.90 23.98 -31.03
CA ASN A 601 66.33 23.11 -32.11
C ASN A 601 67.48 23.76 -32.85
N PRO A 602 68.71 23.11 -32.89
CA PRO A 602 69.90 23.67 -33.52
C PRO A 602 69.72 23.99 -35.02
N LYS A 603 68.76 23.37 -35.69
CA LYS A 603 68.42 23.64 -37.09
C LYS A 603 67.91 25.06 -37.35
N ASN A 604 67.34 25.70 -36.33
CA ASN A 604 66.73 27.00 -36.44
C ASN A 604 67.64 28.20 -36.15
N LEU A 605 68.94 27.94 -35.89
CA LEU A 605 70.00 28.93 -35.80
C LEU A 605 69.86 30.07 -34.78
N TYR A 606 69.18 29.82 -33.61
CA TYR A 606 69.19 30.78 -32.51
C TYR A 606 70.48 30.72 -31.71
N GLN A 607 71.16 31.86 -31.54
CA GLN A 607 72.52 31.89 -30.93
C GLN A 607 72.51 31.65 -29.41
N ASN A 608 71.49 32.07 -28.71
CA ASN A 608 71.32 31.89 -27.24
C ASN A 608 69.88 31.64 -26.86
N PRO A 609 69.32 30.42 -27.06
CA PRO A 609 67.92 30.16 -26.78
C PRO A 609 67.54 30.37 -25.31
N ASN A 610 68.42 30.06 -24.37
CA ASN A 610 68.23 30.26 -22.94
C ASN A 610 68.06 31.74 -22.50
N SER A 611 68.54 32.70 -23.28
CA SER A 611 68.40 34.12 -23.00
C SER A 611 67.10 34.71 -23.52
N LEU A 612 66.36 33.99 -24.37
CA LEU A 612 65.11 34.38 -24.93
C LEU A 612 63.94 34.04 -24.00
N PHE A 613 64.11 33.01 -23.21
CA PHE A 613 63.05 32.48 -22.33
C PHE A 613 63.45 32.59 -20.86
N SER A 614 62.58 33.19 -20.05
CA SER A 614 62.78 33.36 -18.60
C SER A 614 62.38 32.14 -17.82
N ARG A 615 61.45 31.30 -18.37
CA ARG A 615 60.91 30.12 -17.72
C ARG A 615 60.88 28.91 -18.63
N THR A 616 60.89 27.74 -17.99
CA THR A 616 60.66 26.47 -18.72
C THR A 616 59.15 26.33 -19.01
N PRO A 617 58.76 25.54 -20.04
CA PRO A 617 57.35 25.30 -20.34
C PRO A 617 56.60 24.71 -19.16
N GLU A 618 57.25 23.88 -18.34
CA GLU A 618 56.62 23.28 -17.15
C GLU A 618 56.41 24.30 -16.03
N ASP A 619 57.35 25.20 -15.79
CA ASP A 619 57.24 26.28 -14.80
C ASP A 619 56.19 27.31 -15.21
N LEU A 620 56.10 27.60 -16.52
CA LEU A 620 55.07 28.46 -17.06
C LEU A 620 53.68 27.89 -16.80
N LEU A 621 53.46 26.60 -17.17
CA LEU A 621 52.17 25.93 -16.95
C LEU A 621 51.80 25.86 -15.47
N ARG A 622 52.77 25.58 -14.57
CA ARG A 622 52.53 25.61 -13.12
C ARG A 622 52.08 26.99 -12.65
N THR A 623 52.75 28.03 -13.13
CA THR A 623 52.39 29.43 -12.76
C THR A 623 51.02 29.79 -13.29
N LEU A 624 50.69 29.47 -14.55
CA LEU A 624 49.37 29.74 -15.16
C LEU A 624 48.22 28.98 -14.48
N ILE A 625 48.48 27.76 -14.00
CA ILE A 625 47.47 26.95 -13.31
C ILE A 625 47.31 27.39 -11.83
N SER A 626 48.34 27.98 -11.23
CA SER A 626 48.32 28.48 -9.85
C SER A 626 47.68 29.86 -9.69
N VAL A 627 47.46 30.54 -10.77
CA VAL A 627 46.72 31.81 -10.90
C VAL A 627 45.24 31.52 -11.12
#